data_b7dcb7f5e96ca1fefc03c877a7035d38
#
_entry.id   b7dcb7f5e96ca1fefc03c877a7035d38
#
_cell.length_a   1.000
_cell.length_b   1.000
_cell.length_c   1.000
_cell.angle_alpha   90.00
_cell.angle_beta   90.00
_cell.angle_gamma   90.00
#
_symmetry.space_group_name_H-M   'P 1'
#
loop_
_entity.id
_entity.type
_entity.pdbx_description
1 polymer ?
#
loop_
_entity_poly.entity_id
_entity_poly.type
_entity_poly.pdbx_seq_one_letter_code
_entity_poly.pdbx_strand_id
1 'polypeptide(L)'
;TALKQNWLAYLFAVMLILTYMGGFNLLASFNVADTFTQYSWANEWTPWAVGGVLAVLMAGSILGGTRRLTDVTGFLVPIMAIIYLGVGAVVIVFNYHNIPAMFSAIFSGAFDFKAIFGGFAGSAMMLGIKRGLYSNEAGVGSAPNAAASASVSHPAKQGLVQMLSVFIDTMIICTFTAFVVLSSGVGDDGGVTGAPLVKDAMATVLGQPIAQVFISVALFLFAFTTLVGNFYYAEVNFRFLLRNIKLEQWMLTAFRLVAAALVFCGALLKFEVAWSLGDILMGL
;
A
#
# COMPACT_ATOMS: atom_id res chain seq x y z
N THR A 1 3.08 2.86 30.71
CA THR A 1 2.05 2.07 30.02
C THR A 1 0.80 1.99 30.88
N ALA A 2 -0.37 2.39 30.36
CA ALA A 2 -1.63 2.40 31.08
C ALA A 2 -2.00 1.02 31.64
N LEU A 3 -1.70 -0.05 30.90
CA LEU A 3 -2.00 -1.44 31.27
C LEU A 3 -0.95 -2.10 32.19
N LYS A 4 0.18 -1.47 32.45
CA LYS A 4 1.34 -2.04 33.19
C LYS A 4 1.81 -3.42 32.67
N GLN A 5 1.45 -3.81 31.43
CA GLN A 5 1.77 -5.08 30.79
C GLN A 5 2.84 -4.88 29.71
N ASN A 6 4.10 -4.90 30.12
CA ASN A 6 5.21 -4.65 29.20
C ASN A 6 5.37 -5.73 28.12
N TRP A 7 5.01 -6.97 28.43
CA TRP A 7 5.13 -8.07 27.47
C TRP A 7 4.26 -7.89 26.22
N LEU A 8 3.05 -7.30 26.37
CA LEU A 8 2.19 -6.98 25.23
C LEU A 8 2.85 -5.96 24.29
N ALA A 9 3.56 -4.97 24.84
CA ALA A 9 4.28 -3.98 24.01
C ALA A 9 5.44 -4.63 23.24
N TYR A 10 6.15 -5.58 23.83
CA TYR A 10 7.19 -6.34 23.14
C TYR A 10 6.62 -7.23 22.05
N LEU A 11 5.54 -7.96 22.35
CA LEU A 11 4.85 -8.80 21.38
C LEU A 11 4.37 -7.95 20.19
N PHE A 12 3.67 -6.85 20.45
CA PHE A 12 3.21 -5.93 19.43
C PHE A 12 4.35 -5.39 18.56
N ALA A 13 5.47 -4.98 19.15
CA ALA A 13 6.60 -4.47 18.41
C ALA A 13 7.21 -5.52 17.46
N VAL A 14 7.29 -6.79 17.90
CA VAL A 14 7.78 -7.89 17.06
C VAL A 14 6.81 -8.15 15.91
N MET A 15 5.51 -8.26 16.19
CA MET A 15 4.48 -8.49 15.16
C MET A 15 4.45 -7.36 14.14
N LEU A 16 4.55 -6.12 14.60
CA LEU A 16 4.59 -4.95 13.71
C LEU A 16 5.82 -4.96 12.79
N ILE A 17 7.00 -5.29 13.30
CA ILE A 17 8.21 -5.44 12.45
C ILE A 17 7.99 -6.52 11.39
N LEU A 18 7.47 -7.68 11.77
CA LEU A 18 7.20 -8.77 10.84
C LEU A 18 6.18 -8.38 9.78
N THR A 19 5.10 -7.71 10.16
CA THR A 19 4.04 -7.26 9.25
C THR A 19 4.56 -6.24 8.25
N TYR A 20 5.25 -5.21 8.73
CA TYR A 20 5.66 -4.10 7.84
C TYR A 20 6.89 -4.43 7.01
N MET A 21 7.88 -5.13 7.55
CA MET A 21 9.05 -5.55 6.77
C MET A 21 8.78 -6.81 5.94
N GLY A 22 8.11 -7.82 6.54
CA GLY A 22 7.90 -9.12 5.93
C GLY A 22 6.62 -9.24 5.10
N GLY A 23 5.59 -8.40 5.34
CA GLY A 23 4.34 -8.42 4.62
C GLY A 23 4.22 -7.26 3.64
N PHE A 24 4.00 -6.07 4.18
CA PHE A 24 3.69 -4.91 3.36
C PHE A 24 4.82 -4.47 2.42
N ASN A 25 6.08 -4.52 2.86
CA ASN A 25 7.21 -4.15 2.00
C ASN A 25 7.44 -5.17 0.88
N LEU A 26 7.29 -6.45 1.17
CA LEU A 26 7.36 -7.50 0.14
C LEU A 26 6.27 -7.31 -0.91
N LEU A 27 5.03 -7.07 -0.46
CA LEU A 27 3.88 -6.86 -1.34
C LEU A 27 4.00 -5.57 -2.17
N ALA A 28 4.45 -4.46 -1.58
CA ALA A 28 4.67 -3.21 -2.29
C ALA A 28 5.73 -3.38 -3.39
N SER A 29 6.85 -4.02 -3.08
CA SER A 29 7.91 -4.29 -4.05
C SER A 29 7.45 -5.24 -5.16
N PHE A 30 6.70 -6.30 -4.83
CA PHE A 30 6.08 -7.21 -5.79
C PHE A 30 5.20 -6.45 -6.79
N ASN A 31 4.25 -5.62 -6.31
CA ASN A 31 3.31 -4.91 -7.17
C ASN A 31 4.02 -3.97 -8.17
N VAL A 32 5.13 -3.34 -7.76
CA VAL A 32 5.93 -2.54 -8.70
C VAL A 32 6.57 -3.44 -9.75
N ALA A 33 7.24 -4.51 -9.34
CA ALA A 33 7.90 -5.42 -10.26
C ALA A 33 6.91 -6.02 -11.27
N ASP A 34 5.74 -6.48 -10.79
CA ASP A 34 4.67 -7.03 -11.62
C ASP A 34 4.20 -6.04 -12.69
N THR A 35 4.06 -4.76 -12.35
CA THR A 35 3.67 -3.73 -13.32
C THR A 35 4.71 -3.56 -14.44
N PHE A 36 5.99 -3.68 -14.13
CA PHE A 36 7.05 -3.58 -15.14
C PHE A 36 7.21 -4.85 -15.98
N THR A 37 6.78 -6.02 -15.50
CA THR A 37 6.82 -7.25 -16.31
C THR A 37 5.83 -7.25 -17.48
N GLN A 38 4.86 -6.33 -17.49
CA GLN A 38 3.86 -6.21 -18.56
C GLN A 38 4.33 -5.44 -19.79
N TYR A 39 5.54 -4.91 -19.78
CA TYR A 39 6.09 -4.25 -20.95
C TYR A 39 6.61 -5.27 -21.98
N SER A 40 6.51 -4.93 -23.27
CA SER A 40 6.97 -5.79 -24.36
C SER A 40 8.48 -6.09 -24.36
N TRP A 41 9.27 -5.22 -23.72
CA TRP A 41 10.71 -5.41 -23.53
C TRP A 41 11.07 -6.20 -22.27
N ALA A 42 10.08 -6.49 -21.42
CA ALA A 42 10.31 -7.19 -20.16
C ALA A 42 10.79 -8.62 -20.43
N ASN A 43 11.66 -9.09 -19.55
CA ASN A 43 12.24 -10.42 -19.58
C ASN A 43 12.39 -10.98 -18.17
N GLU A 44 12.94 -12.16 -18.02
CA GLU A 44 13.15 -12.82 -16.72
C GLU A 44 14.01 -12.01 -15.73
N TRP A 45 14.82 -11.07 -16.22
CA TRP A 45 15.66 -10.20 -15.38
C TRP A 45 14.95 -8.93 -14.94
N THR A 46 13.77 -8.61 -15.49
CA THR A 46 13.03 -7.38 -15.16
C THR A 46 12.70 -7.28 -13.65
N PRO A 47 12.18 -8.33 -12.97
CA PRO A 47 11.94 -8.25 -11.53
C PRO A 47 13.22 -8.04 -10.72
N TRP A 48 14.34 -8.64 -11.14
CA TRP A 48 15.64 -8.46 -10.50
C TRP A 48 16.12 -7.01 -10.60
N ALA A 49 16.01 -6.41 -11.78
CA ALA A 49 16.41 -5.03 -12.02
C ALA A 49 15.53 -4.05 -11.22
N VAL A 50 14.21 -4.22 -11.27
CA VAL A 50 13.26 -3.36 -10.55
C VAL A 50 13.45 -3.51 -9.03
N GLY A 51 13.56 -4.73 -8.52
CA GLY A 51 13.83 -5.00 -7.10
C GLY A 51 15.16 -4.40 -6.66
N GLY A 52 16.20 -4.50 -7.48
CA GLY A 52 17.51 -3.89 -7.22
C GLY A 52 17.44 -2.37 -7.14
N VAL A 53 16.75 -1.72 -8.07
CA VAL A 53 16.55 -0.25 -8.06
C VAL A 53 15.79 0.18 -6.82
N LEU A 54 14.67 -0.49 -6.49
CA LEU A 54 13.88 -0.20 -5.28
C LEU A 54 14.71 -0.36 -4.01
N ALA A 55 15.46 -1.46 -3.88
CA ALA A 55 16.30 -1.73 -2.72
C ALA A 55 17.40 -0.68 -2.55
N VAL A 56 18.06 -0.26 -3.64
CA VAL A 56 19.09 0.78 -3.62
C VAL A 56 18.51 2.14 -3.26
N LEU A 57 17.38 2.52 -3.85
CA LEU A 57 16.72 3.79 -3.55
C LEU A 57 16.22 3.83 -2.10
N MET A 58 15.65 2.72 -1.62
CA MET A 58 15.25 2.59 -0.21
C MET A 58 16.46 2.69 0.71
N ALA A 59 17.52 1.93 0.46
CA ALA A 59 18.75 1.98 1.25
C ALA A 59 19.34 3.40 1.29
N GLY A 60 19.43 4.07 0.14
CA GLY A 60 19.91 5.45 0.04
C GLY A 60 19.06 6.45 0.83
N SER A 61 17.74 6.25 0.85
CA SER A 61 16.81 7.10 1.60
C SER A 61 16.94 6.89 3.11
N ILE A 62 17.06 5.63 3.53
CA ILE A 62 17.15 5.24 4.95
C ILE A 62 18.50 5.66 5.56
N LEU A 63 19.57 5.55 4.80
CA LEU A 63 20.91 5.97 5.26
C LEU A 63 21.01 7.49 5.42
N GLY A 64 20.19 8.28 4.71
CA GLY A 64 20.11 9.73 4.80
C GLY A 64 19.40 10.29 6.05
N GLY A 65 18.82 9.42 6.89
CA GLY A 65 18.13 9.79 8.13
C GLY A 65 16.64 10.12 7.96
N THR A 66 15.90 10.00 9.06
CA THR A 66 14.44 10.13 9.11
C THR A 66 13.88 11.48 8.66
N ARG A 67 14.62 12.58 8.85
CA ARG A 67 14.18 13.92 8.48
C ARG A 67 14.06 14.07 6.95
N ARG A 68 15.04 13.59 6.22
CA ARG A 68 15.00 13.61 4.74
C ARG A 68 13.87 12.77 4.18
N LEU A 69 13.55 11.69 4.87
CA LEU A 69 12.45 10.79 4.54
C LEU A 69 11.09 11.52 4.57
N THR A 70 10.79 12.19 5.70
CA THR A 70 9.54 12.92 5.89
C THR A 70 9.39 14.09 4.93
N ASP A 71 10.47 14.78 4.62
CA ASP A 71 10.44 15.91 3.69
C ASP A 71 10.11 15.44 2.26
N VAL A 72 10.73 14.35 1.80
CA VAL A 72 10.48 13.78 0.46
C VAL A 72 9.07 13.23 0.34
N THR A 73 8.61 12.43 1.31
CA THR A 73 7.27 11.84 1.27
C THR A 73 6.18 12.90 1.42
N GLY A 74 6.38 13.87 2.31
CA GLY A 74 5.42 14.96 2.54
C GLY A 74 5.20 15.85 1.32
N PHE A 75 6.19 16.00 0.44
CA PHE A 75 6.04 16.73 -0.82
C PHE A 75 5.49 15.86 -1.95
N LEU A 76 5.98 14.63 -2.06
CA LEU A 76 5.69 13.75 -3.18
C LEU A 76 4.25 13.22 -3.16
N VAL A 77 3.77 12.79 -1.98
CA VAL A 77 2.45 12.14 -1.84
C VAL A 77 1.28 13.03 -2.27
N PRO A 78 1.16 14.29 -1.85
CA PRO A 78 0.06 15.15 -2.30
C PRO A 78 0.05 15.38 -3.81
N ILE A 79 1.24 15.58 -4.41
CA ILE A 79 1.35 15.80 -5.86
C ILE A 79 0.88 14.56 -6.61
N MET A 80 1.36 13.38 -6.20
CA MET A 80 0.96 12.11 -6.82
C MET A 80 -0.54 11.88 -6.70
N ALA A 81 -1.13 12.15 -5.53
CA ALA A 81 -2.56 11.99 -5.30
C ALA A 81 -3.38 12.92 -6.21
N ILE A 82 -2.97 14.20 -6.34
CA ILE A 82 -3.65 15.16 -7.20
C ILE A 82 -3.58 14.73 -8.68
N ILE A 83 -2.41 14.30 -9.15
CA ILE A 83 -2.24 13.84 -10.53
C ILE A 83 -3.08 12.58 -10.78
N TYR A 84 -3.04 11.61 -9.87
CA TYR A 84 -3.82 10.38 -9.97
C TYR A 84 -5.33 10.66 -10.02
N LEU A 85 -5.84 11.49 -9.11
CA LEU A 85 -7.24 11.90 -9.09
C LEU A 85 -7.62 12.69 -10.35
N GLY A 86 -6.74 13.58 -10.83
CA GLY A 86 -6.97 14.33 -12.06
C GLY A 86 -7.12 13.43 -13.29
N VAL A 87 -6.19 12.51 -13.48
CA VAL A 87 -6.23 11.56 -14.60
C VAL A 87 -7.44 10.62 -14.49
N GLY A 88 -7.70 10.08 -13.30
CA GLY A 88 -8.85 9.21 -13.10
C GLY A 88 -10.19 9.94 -13.30
N ALA A 89 -10.29 11.24 -12.92
CA ALA A 89 -11.47 12.05 -13.19
C ALA A 89 -11.73 12.18 -14.69
N VAL A 90 -10.68 12.37 -15.49
CA VAL A 90 -10.80 12.36 -16.95
C VAL A 90 -11.38 11.04 -17.43
N VAL A 91 -10.88 9.90 -16.93
CA VAL A 91 -11.39 8.56 -17.31
C VAL A 91 -12.87 8.42 -16.98
N ILE A 92 -13.29 8.80 -15.78
CA ILE A 92 -14.69 8.73 -15.34
C ILE A 92 -15.59 9.62 -16.21
N VAL A 93 -15.15 10.86 -16.50
CA VAL A 93 -15.92 11.79 -17.33
C VAL A 93 -16.09 11.27 -18.75
N PHE A 94 -15.06 10.69 -19.36
CA PHE A 94 -15.19 10.11 -20.70
C PHE A 94 -16.07 8.87 -20.72
N ASN A 95 -16.14 8.12 -19.63
CA ASN A 95 -17.00 6.94 -19.48
C ASN A 95 -18.34 7.22 -18.77
N TYR A 96 -18.83 8.47 -18.78
CA TYR A 96 -20.01 8.87 -18.02
C TYR A 96 -21.29 8.07 -18.36
N HIS A 97 -21.40 7.54 -19.57
CA HIS A 97 -22.53 6.69 -19.98
C HIS A 97 -22.63 5.39 -19.17
N ASN A 98 -21.52 4.90 -18.63
CA ASN A 98 -21.46 3.67 -17.84
C ASN A 98 -21.77 3.92 -16.35
N ILE A 99 -21.89 5.18 -15.91
CA ILE A 99 -22.15 5.51 -14.51
C ILE A 99 -23.40 4.84 -13.94
N PRO A 100 -24.56 4.82 -14.63
CA PRO A 100 -25.73 4.12 -14.11
C PRO A 100 -25.52 2.61 -13.94
N ALA A 101 -24.85 1.97 -14.89
CA ALA A 101 -24.51 0.54 -14.83
C ALA A 101 -23.52 0.26 -13.68
N MET A 102 -22.53 1.13 -13.50
CA MET A 102 -21.58 1.07 -12.40
C MET A 102 -22.29 1.08 -11.03
N PHE A 103 -23.19 2.06 -10.79
CA PHE A 103 -23.94 2.10 -9.53
C PHE A 103 -24.84 0.87 -9.36
N SER A 104 -25.48 0.40 -10.43
CA SER A 104 -26.27 -0.84 -10.40
C SER A 104 -25.40 -2.03 -9.98
N ALA A 105 -24.20 -2.17 -10.53
CA ALA A 105 -23.26 -3.24 -10.16
C ALA A 105 -22.80 -3.14 -8.71
N ILE A 106 -22.50 -1.93 -8.21
CA ILE A 106 -22.10 -1.70 -6.82
C ILE A 106 -23.22 -2.13 -5.86
N PHE A 107 -24.44 -1.65 -6.07
CA PHE A 107 -25.55 -1.96 -5.17
C PHE A 107 -25.98 -3.42 -5.27
N SER A 108 -26.03 -4.01 -6.45
CA SER A 108 -26.37 -5.44 -6.60
C SER A 108 -25.32 -6.33 -5.96
N GLY A 109 -24.03 -6.03 -6.11
CA GLY A 109 -22.95 -6.80 -5.48
C GLY A 109 -22.88 -6.61 -3.97
N ALA A 110 -23.13 -5.39 -3.46
CA ALA A 110 -23.12 -5.10 -2.02
C ALA A 110 -24.26 -5.77 -1.27
N PHE A 111 -25.42 -5.97 -1.90
CA PHE A 111 -26.62 -6.57 -1.30
C PHE A 111 -26.97 -7.94 -1.87
N ASP A 112 -26.00 -8.63 -2.48
CA ASP A 112 -26.19 -10.03 -2.88
C ASP A 112 -26.16 -10.96 -1.67
N PHE A 113 -27.31 -11.07 -1.01
CA PHE A 113 -27.47 -11.90 0.18
C PHE A 113 -27.22 -13.39 -0.08
N LYS A 114 -27.41 -13.90 -1.31
CA LYS A 114 -27.09 -15.28 -1.65
C LYS A 114 -25.57 -15.52 -1.63
N ALA A 115 -24.80 -14.61 -2.22
CA ALA A 115 -23.33 -14.69 -2.16
C ALA A 115 -22.80 -14.46 -0.74
N ILE A 116 -23.42 -13.55 0.03
CA ILE A 116 -23.01 -13.26 1.41
C ILE A 116 -23.24 -14.48 2.32
N PHE A 117 -24.42 -15.10 2.28
CA PHE A 117 -24.75 -16.22 3.16
C PHE A 117 -24.34 -17.59 2.60
N GLY A 118 -24.17 -17.74 1.27
CA GLY A 118 -23.73 -18.97 0.63
C GLY A 118 -22.21 -19.18 0.61
N GLY A 119 -21.44 -18.11 0.68
CA GLY A 119 -19.98 -18.14 0.63
C GLY A 119 -19.36 -16.84 1.10
N PHE A 120 -19.58 -16.47 2.38
CA PHE A 120 -19.18 -15.17 2.93
C PHE A 120 -17.73 -14.79 2.63
N ALA A 121 -16.80 -15.76 2.71
CA ALA A 121 -15.38 -15.51 2.47
C ALA A 121 -15.05 -15.03 1.02
N GLY A 122 -15.89 -15.39 0.05
CA GLY A 122 -15.76 -14.97 -1.35
C GLY A 122 -16.67 -13.81 -1.77
N SER A 123 -17.52 -13.32 -0.86
CA SER A 123 -18.46 -12.25 -1.20
C SER A 123 -17.76 -10.90 -1.43
N ALA A 124 -18.35 -10.06 -2.29
CA ALA A 124 -17.87 -8.70 -2.54
C ALA A 124 -17.76 -7.89 -1.24
N MET A 125 -18.70 -8.10 -0.30
CA MET A 125 -18.69 -7.45 1.01
C MET A 125 -17.45 -7.84 1.83
N MET A 126 -17.13 -9.13 1.93
CA MET A 126 -15.96 -9.60 2.69
C MET A 126 -14.66 -9.11 2.07
N LEU A 127 -14.54 -9.21 0.74
CA LEU A 127 -13.36 -8.70 0.03
C LEU A 127 -13.22 -7.18 0.19
N GLY A 128 -14.32 -6.44 0.13
CA GLY A 128 -14.32 -4.99 0.34
C GLY A 128 -13.87 -4.59 1.75
N ILE A 129 -14.38 -5.26 2.79
CA ILE A 129 -13.94 -5.03 4.18
C ILE A 129 -12.44 -5.33 4.31
N LYS A 130 -11.99 -6.49 3.81
CA LYS A 130 -10.59 -6.92 3.88
C LYS A 130 -9.65 -5.93 3.20
N ARG A 131 -9.97 -5.48 1.99
CA ARG A 131 -9.15 -4.53 1.24
C ARG A 131 -9.23 -3.11 1.79
N GLY A 132 -10.38 -2.68 2.32
CA GLY A 132 -10.52 -1.40 3.01
C GLY A 132 -9.67 -1.34 4.27
N LEU A 133 -9.70 -2.35 5.12
CA LEU A 133 -8.85 -2.43 6.32
C LEU A 133 -7.35 -2.48 5.95
N TYR A 134 -7.00 -3.15 4.86
CA TYR A 134 -5.63 -3.17 4.35
C TYR A 134 -5.15 -1.77 3.93
N SER A 135 -5.98 -1.01 3.19
CA SER A 135 -5.61 0.29 2.65
C SER A 135 -5.40 1.35 3.74
N ASN A 136 -6.33 1.45 4.69
CA ASN A 136 -6.31 2.48 5.71
C ASN A 136 -5.55 2.11 6.98
N GLU A 137 -5.12 0.84 7.10
CA GLU A 137 -4.38 0.29 8.24
C GLU A 137 -5.08 0.52 9.60
N ALA A 138 -6.38 0.75 9.61
CA ALA A 138 -7.14 0.99 10.83
C ALA A 138 -7.17 -0.26 11.71
N GLY A 139 -6.67 -0.13 12.94
CA GLY A 139 -6.58 -1.23 13.89
C GLY A 139 -5.27 -2.02 13.86
N VAL A 140 -4.44 -1.87 12.83
CA VAL A 140 -3.14 -2.56 12.70
C VAL A 140 -2.07 -1.98 13.65
N GLY A 141 -2.24 -0.72 14.09
CA GLY A 141 -1.34 -0.08 15.06
C GLY A 141 -0.27 0.83 14.46
N SER A 142 -0.20 1.01 13.15
CA SER A 142 0.70 1.94 12.46
C SER A 142 0.38 3.39 12.79
N ALA A 143 -0.88 3.78 12.75
CA ALA A 143 -1.32 5.14 13.02
C ALA A 143 -0.85 5.67 14.40
N PRO A 144 -0.92 4.91 15.52
CA PRO A 144 -0.32 5.33 16.78
C PRO A 144 1.20 5.53 16.74
N ASN A 145 1.94 4.71 15.97
CA ASN A 145 3.39 4.88 15.79
C ASN A 145 3.72 6.18 15.05
N ALA A 146 2.99 6.50 13.98
CA ALA A 146 3.13 7.77 13.28
C ALA A 146 2.75 8.96 14.18
N ALA A 147 1.62 8.85 14.88
CA ALA A 147 1.10 9.87 15.79
C ALA A 147 2.07 10.20 16.93
N ALA A 148 2.80 9.20 17.44
CA ALA A 148 3.75 9.38 18.53
C ALA A 148 4.93 10.30 18.17
N SER A 149 5.24 10.44 16.87
CA SER A 149 6.31 11.32 16.39
C SER A 149 5.86 12.76 16.12
N ALA A 150 4.55 13.01 16.13
CA ALA A 150 4.00 14.31 15.79
C ALA A 150 4.19 15.34 16.91
N SER A 151 4.70 16.53 16.55
CA SER A 151 4.81 17.68 17.46
C SER A 151 3.52 18.50 17.40
N VAL A 152 2.60 18.24 18.32
CA VAL A 152 1.29 18.90 18.39
C VAL A 152 1.01 19.44 19.78
N SER A 153 0.22 20.52 19.85
CA SER A 153 -0.13 21.15 21.14
C SER A 153 -1.05 20.29 22.02
N HIS A 154 -1.78 19.33 21.45
CA HIS A 154 -2.65 18.42 22.18
C HIS A 154 -2.84 17.11 21.40
N PRO A 155 -2.76 15.92 22.05
CA PRO A 155 -2.88 14.62 21.38
C PRO A 155 -4.16 14.44 20.54
N ALA A 156 -5.29 15.01 20.98
CA ALA A 156 -6.55 14.94 20.24
C ALA A 156 -6.46 15.55 18.84
N LYS A 157 -5.62 16.57 18.61
CA LYS A 157 -5.42 17.14 17.27
C LYS A 157 -4.83 16.10 16.32
N GLN A 158 -3.84 15.35 16.79
CA GLN A 158 -3.27 14.27 15.98
C GLN A 158 -4.27 13.14 15.74
N GLY A 159 -5.10 12.81 16.73
CA GLY A 159 -6.18 11.83 16.55
C GLY A 159 -7.17 12.25 15.45
N LEU A 160 -7.57 13.53 15.42
CA LEU A 160 -8.44 14.06 14.35
C LEU A 160 -7.77 14.00 12.97
N VAL A 161 -6.48 14.31 12.88
CA VAL A 161 -5.72 14.20 11.62
C VAL A 161 -5.69 12.75 11.14
N GLN A 162 -5.44 11.78 12.03
CA GLN A 162 -5.45 10.36 11.69
C GLN A 162 -6.84 9.89 11.22
N MET A 163 -7.90 10.32 11.90
CA MET A 163 -9.27 10.01 11.48
C MET A 163 -9.58 10.57 10.08
N LEU A 164 -9.15 11.81 9.79
CA LEU A 164 -9.30 12.41 8.48
C LEU A 164 -8.49 11.67 7.41
N SER A 165 -7.28 11.22 7.72
CA SER A 165 -6.46 10.47 6.77
C SER A 165 -7.10 9.14 6.37
N VAL A 166 -7.66 8.38 7.32
CA VAL A 166 -8.42 7.15 7.06
C VAL A 166 -9.64 7.42 6.17
N PHE A 167 -10.36 8.51 6.44
CA PHE A 167 -11.51 8.91 5.64
C PHE A 167 -11.09 9.25 4.19
N ILE A 168 -10.03 10.05 4.01
CA ILE A 168 -9.53 10.42 2.67
C ILE A 168 -9.06 9.18 1.91
N ASP A 169 -8.30 8.32 2.53
CA ASP A 169 -7.79 7.10 1.89
C ASP A 169 -8.95 6.21 1.40
N THR A 170 -9.85 5.84 2.28
CA THR A 170 -10.88 4.85 1.98
C THR A 170 -12.05 5.45 1.20
N MET A 171 -12.59 6.59 1.65
CA MET A 171 -13.80 7.14 1.05
C MET A 171 -13.52 7.96 -0.21
N ILE A 172 -12.32 8.52 -0.36
CA ILE A 172 -11.97 9.30 -1.55
C ILE A 172 -11.12 8.47 -2.49
N ILE A 173 -9.91 8.07 -2.10
CA ILE A 173 -8.95 7.45 -3.02
C ILE A 173 -9.40 6.06 -3.47
N CYS A 174 -9.77 5.17 -2.53
CA CYS A 174 -10.18 3.81 -2.89
C CYS A 174 -11.50 3.80 -3.67
N THR A 175 -12.50 4.59 -3.26
CA THR A 175 -13.78 4.70 -3.97
C THR A 175 -13.58 5.28 -5.37
N PHE A 176 -12.71 6.28 -5.50
CA PHE A 176 -12.38 6.86 -6.78
C PHE A 176 -11.71 5.86 -7.73
N THR A 177 -10.77 5.06 -7.24
CA THR A 177 -10.14 3.98 -8.02
C THR A 177 -11.18 2.95 -8.47
N ALA A 178 -12.10 2.56 -7.57
CA ALA A 178 -13.19 1.67 -7.93
C ALA A 178 -14.09 2.26 -9.03
N PHE A 179 -14.38 3.55 -8.96
CA PHE A 179 -15.15 4.24 -9.99
C PHE A 179 -14.44 4.27 -11.34
N VAL A 180 -13.13 4.49 -11.37
CA VAL A 180 -12.32 4.42 -12.59
C VAL A 180 -12.46 3.05 -13.23
N VAL A 181 -12.30 1.97 -12.47
CA VAL A 181 -12.39 0.60 -12.97
C VAL A 181 -13.80 0.25 -13.43
N LEU A 182 -14.81 0.48 -12.59
CA LEU A 182 -16.19 0.08 -12.89
C LEU A 182 -16.83 0.90 -14.02
N SER A 183 -16.49 2.20 -14.13
CA SER A 183 -16.98 3.03 -15.23
C SER A 183 -16.37 2.66 -16.57
N SER A 184 -15.16 2.08 -16.58
CA SER A 184 -14.50 1.67 -17.82
C SER A 184 -15.12 0.44 -18.49
N GLY A 185 -15.89 -0.38 -17.73
CA GLY A 185 -16.43 -1.66 -18.20
C GLY A 185 -15.39 -2.76 -18.39
N VAL A 186 -14.14 -2.52 -17.96
CA VAL A 186 -13.07 -3.52 -18.02
C VAL A 186 -13.17 -4.42 -16.80
N GLY A 187 -12.94 -5.72 -16.98
CA GLY A 187 -12.87 -6.68 -15.87
C GLY A 187 -14.10 -7.58 -15.69
N ASP A 188 -15.12 -7.45 -16.53
CA ASP A 188 -16.28 -8.36 -16.53
C ASP A 188 -15.86 -9.81 -16.85
N ASP A 189 -14.72 -9.99 -17.52
CA ASP A 189 -14.19 -11.30 -17.92
C ASP A 189 -13.42 -12.03 -16.80
N GLY A 190 -13.23 -11.40 -15.63
CA GLY A 190 -12.62 -12.01 -14.44
C GLY A 190 -11.13 -12.41 -14.57
N GLY A 191 -10.48 -12.08 -15.69
CA GLY A 191 -9.12 -12.56 -15.99
C GLY A 191 -7.98 -11.68 -15.47
N VAL A 192 -8.22 -10.38 -15.27
CA VAL A 192 -7.19 -9.39 -14.90
C VAL A 192 -7.51 -8.80 -13.54
N THR A 193 -6.52 -8.73 -12.65
CA THR A 193 -6.69 -8.22 -11.28
C THR A 193 -5.54 -7.27 -10.89
N GLY A 194 -5.74 -6.46 -9.84
CA GLY A 194 -4.70 -5.59 -9.30
C GLY A 194 -4.36 -4.38 -10.18
N ALA A 195 -3.09 -3.99 -10.21
CA ALA A 195 -2.62 -2.84 -10.98
C ALA A 195 -2.84 -2.96 -12.50
N PRO A 196 -2.71 -4.15 -13.12
CA PRO A 196 -3.09 -4.37 -14.51
C PRO A 196 -4.52 -3.97 -14.85
N LEU A 197 -5.48 -4.28 -13.98
CA LEU A 197 -6.87 -3.92 -14.17
C LEU A 197 -7.08 -2.40 -14.18
N VAL A 198 -6.43 -1.68 -13.27
CA VAL A 198 -6.48 -0.20 -13.24
C VAL A 198 -5.83 0.40 -14.49
N LYS A 199 -4.72 -0.17 -14.95
CA LYS A 199 -4.06 0.22 -16.21
C LYS A 199 -5.01 0.07 -17.40
N ASP A 200 -5.64 -1.10 -17.53
CA ASP A 200 -6.54 -1.38 -18.65
C ASP A 200 -7.79 -0.50 -18.61
N ALA A 201 -8.32 -0.21 -17.41
CA ALA A 201 -9.38 0.76 -17.22
C ALA A 201 -8.99 2.17 -17.69
N MET A 202 -7.82 2.65 -17.34
CA MET A 202 -7.31 3.95 -17.80
C MET A 202 -6.99 3.96 -19.29
N ALA A 203 -6.59 2.81 -19.85
CA ALA A 203 -6.26 2.69 -21.26
C ALA A 203 -7.48 2.85 -22.19
N THR A 204 -8.68 2.67 -21.68
CA THR A 204 -9.93 2.91 -22.45
C THR A 204 -10.02 4.36 -22.95
N VAL A 205 -9.41 5.30 -22.25
CA VAL A 205 -9.44 6.73 -22.57
C VAL A 205 -8.07 7.25 -23.00
N LEU A 206 -7.00 6.87 -22.29
CA LEU A 206 -5.64 7.39 -22.52
C LEU A 206 -4.89 6.63 -23.64
N GLY A 207 -5.36 5.43 -23.98
CA GLY A 207 -4.63 4.49 -24.81
C GLY A 207 -3.56 3.71 -24.03
N GLN A 208 -3.25 2.49 -24.49
CA GLN A 208 -2.37 1.54 -23.79
C GLN A 208 -0.99 2.12 -23.44
N PRO A 209 -0.25 2.79 -24.34
CA PRO A 209 1.10 3.25 -24.01
C PRO A 209 1.12 4.28 -22.87
N ILE A 210 0.19 5.24 -22.91
CA ILE A 210 0.12 6.32 -21.91
C ILE A 210 -0.34 5.77 -20.56
N ALA A 211 -1.39 4.96 -20.53
CA ALA A 211 -1.91 4.35 -19.32
C ALA A 211 -0.85 3.47 -18.64
N GLN A 212 -0.10 2.68 -19.42
CA GLN A 212 0.96 1.82 -18.91
C GLN A 212 2.07 2.62 -18.24
N VAL A 213 2.60 3.66 -18.91
CA VAL A 213 3.63 4.52 -18.33
C VAL A 213 3.11 5.24 -17.09
N PHE A 214 1.90 5.78 -17.15
CA PHE A 214 1.30 6.51 -16.04
C PHE A 214 1.16 5.62 -14.79
N ILE A 215 0.57 4.43 -14.93
CA ILE A 215 0.39 3.50 -13.81
C ILE A 215 1.72 2.99 -13.28
N SER A 216 2.69 2.69 -14.16
CA SER A 216 4.02 2.25 -13.72
C SER A 216 4.74 3.31 -12.88
N VAL A 217 4.71 4.56 -13.33
CA VAL A 217 5.31 5.68 -12.59
C VAL A 217 4.56 5.97 -11.30
N ALA A 218 3.23 6.03 -11.35
CA ALA A 218 2.40 6.28 -10.17
C ALA A 218 2.63 5.19 -9.11
N LEU A 219 2.57 3.91 -9.51
CA LEU A 219 2.75 2.79 -8.60
C LEU A 219 4.17 2.74 -8.04
N PHE A 220 5.18 3.02 -8.86
CA PHE A 220 6.57 3.12 -8.40
C PHE A 220 6.72 4.18 -7.29
N LEU A 221 6.17 5.36 -7.50
CA LEU A 221 6.25 6.46 -6.53
C LEU A 221 5.45 6.15 -5.26
N PHE A 222 4.21 5.64 -5.38
CA PHE A 222 3.40 5.24 -4.24
C PHE A 222 4.07 4.12 -3.43
N ALA A 223 4.54 3.07 -4.09
CA ALA A 223 5.23 1.98 -3.42
C ALA A 223 6.53 2.45 -2.75
N PHE A 224 7.32 3.29 -3.40
CA PHE A 224 8.54 3.82 -2.82
C PHE A 224 8.27 4.60 -1.51
N THR A 225 7.25 5.47 -1.51
CA THR A 225 6.87 6.20 -0.29
C THR A 225 6.35 5.27 0.80
N THR A 226 5.61 4.22 0.42
CA THR A 226 5.12 3.18 1.33
C THR A 226 6.27 2.38 1.94
N LEU A 227 7.24 1.93 1.14
CA LEU A 227 8.42 1.19 1.61
C LEU A 227 9.19 1.98 2.68
N VAL A 228 9.32 3.27 2.45
CA VAL A 228 10.00 4.19 3.35
C VAL A 228 9.21 4.40 4.65
N GLY A 229 7.90 4.61 4.57
CA GLY A 229 7.02 4.76 5.73
C GLY A 229 6.96 3.50 6.59
N ASN A 230 6.80 2.35 5.97
CA ASN A 230 6.77 1.05 6.64
C ASN A 230 8.09 0.76 7.36
N PHE A 231 9.21 1.09 6.72
CA PHE A 231 10.51 0.96 7.36
C PHE A 231 10.61 1.85 8.62
N TYR A 232 10.08 3.07 8.58
CA TYR A 232 10.08 3.96 9.73
C TYR A 232 9.34 3.30 10.92
N TYR A 233 8.17 2.72 10.71
CA TYR A 233 7.44 2.00 11.76
C TYR A 233 8.25 0.83 12.33
N ALA A 234 8.87 0.06 11.44
CA ALA A 234 9.72 -1.06 11.85
C ALA A 234 10.96 -0.60 12.64
N GLU A 235 11.65 0.47 12.21
CA GLU A 235 12.82 1.00 12.91
C GLU A 235 12.47 1.54 14.30
N VAL A 236 11.35 2.25 14.46
CA VAL A 236 10.90 2.75 15.76
C VAL A 236 10.65 1.60 16.74
N ASN A 237 10.00 0.54 16.27
CA ASN A 237 9.73 -0.64 17.10
C ASN A 237 11.00 -1.45 17.39
N PHE A 238 11.92 -1.55 16.43
CA PHE A 238 13.23 -2.17 16.65
C PHE A 238 14.04 -1.44 17.74
N ARG A 239 14.06 -0.11 17.70
CA ARG A 239 14.67 0.71 18.76
C ARG A 239 13.99 0.53 20.12
N PHE A 240 12.67 0.38 20.13
CA PHE A 240 11.92 0.08 21.35
C PHE A 240 12.28 -1.28 21.94
N LEU A 241 12.40 -2.32 21.13
CA LEU A 241 12.83 -3.65 21.59
C LEU A 241 14.20 -3.64 22.23
N LEU A 242 15.14 -2.85 21.69
CA LEU A 242 16.52 -2.76 22.14
C LEU A 242 16.78 -1.61 23.14
N ARG A 243 15.73 -0.98 23.67
CA ARG A 243 15.83 0.19 24.54
C ARG A 243 16.70 0.00 25.81
N ASN A 244 16.83 -1.24 26.28
CA ASN A 244 17.63 -1.61 27.45
C ASN A 244 19.07 -2.02 27.10
N ILE A 245 19.41 -2.03 25.82
CA ILE A 245 20.74 -2.41 25.31
C ILE A 245 21.34 -1.18 24.66
N LYS A 246 22.66 -0.99 24.81
CA LYS A 246 23.37 0.06 24.09
C LYS A 246 23.29 -0.21 22.59
N LEU A 247 22.46 0.56 21.89
CA LEU A 247 22.25 0.41 20.46
C LEU A 247 23.48 0.91 19.70
N GLU A 248 24.23 -0.02 19.11
CA GLU A 248 25.38 0.31 18.28
C GLU A 248 24.98 0.60 16.83
N GLN A 249 25.74 1.45 16.16
CA GLN A 249 25.48 1.87 14.77
C GLN A 249 25.41 0.68 13.80
N TRP A 250 26.22 -0.35 14.01
CA TRP A 250 26.21 -1.55 13.15
C TRP A 250 24.89 -2.32 13.24
N MET A 251 24.23 -2.37 14.40
CA MET A 251 22.93 -3.04 14.57
C MET A 251 21.84 -2.38 13.72
N LEU A 252 21.82 -1.03 13.72
CA LEU A 252 20.89 -0.26 12.87
C LEU A 252 21.22 -0.44 11.40
N THR A 253 22.50 -0.44 11.04
CA THR A 253 22.92 -0.67 9.66
C THR A 253 22.55 -2.06 9.19
N ALA A 254 22.77 -3.10 10.01
CA ALA A 254 22.33 -4.47 9.70
C ALA A 254 20.82 -4.55 9.50
N PHE A 255 20.03 -3.93 10.38
CA PHE A 255 18.57 -3.90 10.24
C PHE A 255 18.12 -3.22 8.94
N ARG A 256 18.77 -2.14 8.55
CA ARG A 256 18.53 -1.42 7.29
C ARG A 256 18.88 -2.26 6.06
N LEU A 257 19.98 -2.99 6.11
CA LEU A 257 20.38 -3.90 5.02
C LEU A 257 19.41 -5.07 4.89
N VAL A 258 18.93 -5.63 6.00
CA VAL A 258 17.89 -6.68 5.99
C VAL A 258 16.60 -6.14 5.37
N ALA A 259 16.19 -4.92 5.72
CA ALA A 259 15.02 -4.30 5.11
C ALA A 259 15.15 -4.14 3.59
N ALA A 260 16.30 -3.64 3.12
CA ALA A 260 16.57 -3.52 1.69
C ALA A 260 16.61 -4.88 0.97
N ALA A 261 17.19 -5.90 1.61
CA ALA A 261 17.19 -7.27 1.07
C ALA A 261 15.78 -7.85 0.96
N LEU A 262 14.92 -7.61 1.96
CA LEU A 262 13.51 -8.04 1.91
C LEU A 262 12.75 -7.35 0.76
N VAL A 263 12.96 -6.06 0.54
CA VAL A 263 12.37 -5.35 -0.62
C VAL A 263 12.82 -5.96 -1.93
N PHE A 264 14.11 -6.28 -2.06
CA PHE A 264 14.63 -6.98 -3.24
C PHE A 264 13.96 -8.35 -3.42
N CYS A 265 13.87 -9.16 -2.36
CA CYS A 265 13.20 -10.47 -2.41
C CYS A 265 11.71 -10.34 -2.77
N GLY A 266 11.05 -9.29 -2.29
CA GLY A 266 9.64 -9.02 -2.58
C GLY A 266 9.36 -8.91 -4.08
N ALA A 267 10.22 -8.22 -4.82
CA ALA A 267 10.10 -8.07 -6.27
C ALA A 267 10.17 -9.40 -7.05
N LEU A 268 10.73 -10.44 -6.44
CA LEU A 268 10.91 -11.77 -7.04
C LEU A 268 9.79 -12.76 -6.68
N LEU A 269 8.85 -12.36 -5.83
CA LEU A 269 7.74 -13.23 -5.40
C LEU A 269 6.73 -13.46 -6.52
N LYS A 270 5.94 -14.51 -6.37
CA LYS A 270 4.74 -14.75 -7.18
C LYS A 270 3.53 -14.07 -6.54
N PHE A 271 2.56 -13.69 -7.36
CA PHE A 271 1.31 -13.02 -6.93
C PHE A 271 0.66 -13.67 -5.72
N GLU A 272 0.41 -14.97 -5.79
CA GLU A 272 -0.28 -15.72 -4.73
C GLU A 272 0.48 -15.68 -3.40
N VAL A 273 1.82 -15.81 -3.46
CA VAL A 273 2.68 -15.81 -2.26
C VAL A 273 2.71 -14.41 -1.64
N ALA A 274 2.89 -13.36 -2.45
CA ALA A 274 2.97 -11.99 -1.97
C ALA A 274 1.68 -11.55 -1.27
N TRP A 275 0.52 -11.82 -1.87
CA TRP A 275 -0.78 -11.48 -1.30
C TRP A 275 -1.15 -12.34 -0.09
N SER A 276 -0.86 -13.66 -0.12
CA SER A 276 -1.11 -14.54 1.02
C SER A 276 -0.29 -14.15 2.23
N LEU A 277 0.99 -13.81 2.04
CA LEU A 277 1.86 -13.30 3.12
C LEU A 277 1.32 -11.99 3.69
N GLY A 278 0.91 -11.04 2.84
CA GLY A 278 0.30 -9.79 3.27
C GLY A 278 -0.96 -10.01 4.11
N ASP A 279 -1.86 -10.87 3.65
CA ASP A 279 -3.10 -11.18 4.35
C ASP A 279 -2.89 -11.87 5.70
N ILE A 280 -1.95 -12.84 5.78
CA ILE A 280 -1.61 -13.55 7.03
C ILE A 280 -0.99 -12.59 8.04
N LEU A 281 0.01 -11.83 7.61
CA LEU A 281 0.74 -10.93 8.50
C LEU A 281 -0.10 -9.73 8.96
N MET A 282 -1.09 -9.31 8.19
CA MET A 282 -2.05 -8.30 8.62
C MET A 282 -3.01 -8.82 9.69
N GLY A 283 -3.27 -10.13 9.72
CA GLY A 283 -4.13 -10.75 10.73
C GLY A 283 -3.44 -11.00 12.08
N LEU A 284 -2.12 -10.80 12.17
CA LEU A 284 -1.33 -10.92 13.41
C LEU A 284 -1.35 -9.64 14.24
#